data_ef121c4660eb93eee4635b9f06ef40ba
#
_entry.id   ef121c4660eb93eee4635b9f06ef40ba
#
_cell.length_a   1.000
_cell.length_b   1.000
_cell.length_c   1.000
_cell.angle_alpha   90.00
_cell.angle_beta   90.00
_cell.angle_gamma   90.00
#
_symmetry.space_group_name_H-M   'P 1'
#
loop_
_entity.id
_entity.type
_entity.pdbx_description
1 polymer ?
#
loop_
_entity_poly.entity_id
_entity_poly.type
_entity_poly.pdbx_seq_one_letter_code
_entity_poly.pdbx_strand_id
1 'polypeptide(L)'
;MNISKTQNNLTVEWKDLNWRKLEKVTFKLQKRIFQASERGDVKAVRKLQKTLIRSWSAKCIAVRRVTQDNQGKNTAGVDGVKSLTPKQRINLVGRLKLTNKVKPTRRVEIPKPGSTETPPQAPRARGVWGAEYPQSTTAHYKR
;
A
#
# COMPACT_ATOMS: atom_id res chain seq x y z
N MET A 1 -34.27 -5.12 35.60
CA MET A 1 -33.09 -5.99 35.46
C MET A 1 -32.25 -5.53 34.28
N ASN A 2 -31.17 -4.84 34.56
CA ASN A 2 -30.27 -4.29 33.52
C ASN A 2 -29.30 -5.40 33.10
N ILE A 3 -29.46 -5.92 31.90
CA ILE A 3 -28.49 -6.84 31.30
C ILE A 3 -27.33 -5.96 30.79
N SER A 4 -26.30 -5.88 31.60
CA SER A 4 -25.00 -5.33 31.20
C SER A 4 -24.51 -6.10 29.97
N LYS A 5 -24.54 -5.46 28.80
CA LYS A 5 -23.79 -5.93 27.62
C LYS A 5 -22.31 -5.88 27.98
N THR A 6 -21.81 -6.97 28.47
CA THR A 6 -20.37 -7.20 28.61
C THR A 6 -19.81 -7.19 27.20
N GLN A 7 -19.29 -6.03 26.79
CA GLN A 7 -18.46 -5.92 25.60
C GLN A 7 -17.16 -6.67 25.89
N ASN A 8 -17.15 -7.95 25.55
CA ASN A 8 -15.91 -8.70 25.44
C ASN A 8 -15.12 -8.04 24.28
N ASN A 9 -14.34 -7.02 24.62
CA ASN A 9 -13.26 -6.53 23.78
C ASN A 9 -12.21 -7.63 23.71
N LEU A 10 -12.46 -8.66 22.91
CA LEU A 10 -11.44 -9.59 22.45
C LEU A 10 -10.45 -8.74 21.64
N THR A 11 -9.44 -8.23 22.34
CA THR A 11 -8.30 -7.57 21.71
C THR A 11 -7.55 -8.65 20.94
N VAL A 12 -7.93 -8.81 19.67
CA VAL A 12 -7.26 -9.75 18.76
C VAL A 12 -5.81 -9.32 18.65
N GLU A 13 -4.89 -10.14 19.15
CA GLU A 13 -3.46 -9.85 19.00
C GLU A 13 -2.97 -10.21 17.61
N TRP A 14 -1.96 -9.46 17.13
CA TRP A 14 -1.38 -9.67 15.81
C TRP A 14 -0.82 -11.09 15.61
N LYS A 15 -0.32 -11.70 16.69
CA LYS A 15 0.26 -13.05 16.69
C LYS A 15 -0.80 -14.14 16.55
N ASP A 16 -2.01 -13.90 17.08
CA ASP A 16 -3.11 -14.88 17.11
C ASP A 16 -3.95 -14.90 15.84
N LEU A 17 -3.60 -14.03 14.87
CA LEU A 17 -4.29 -13.98 13.60
C LEU A 17 -4.10 -15.26 12.80
N ASN A 18 -5.20 -15.91 12.44
CA ASN A 18 -5.16 -17.06 11.53
C ASN A 18 -4.87 -16.59 10.09
N TRP A 19 -3.58 -16.41 9.79
CA TRP A 19 -3.10 -15.92 8.49
C TRP A 19 -3.58 -16.76 7.32
N ARG A 20 -3.58 -18.08 7.47
CA ARG A 20 -4.06 -19.00 6.42
C ARG A 20 -5.53 -18.76 6.07
N LYS A 21 -6.37 -18.48 7.07
CA LYS A 21 -7.78 -18.12 6.85
C LYS A 21 -7.91 -16.78 6.13
N LEU A 22 -7.13 -15.78 6.53
CA LEU A 22 -7.13 -14.44 5.93
C LEU A 22 -6.69 -14.50 4.46
N GLU A 23 -5.62 -15.23 4.17
CA GLU A 23 -5.12 -15.46 2.81
C GLU A 23 -6.15 -16.17 1.95
N LYS A 24 -6.81 -17.21 2.46
CA LYS A 24 -7.86 -17.96 1.74
C LYS A 24 -9.05 -17.06 1.39
N VAL A 25 -9.50 -16.19 2.30
CA VAL A 25 -10.58 -15.23 2.05
C VAL A 25 -10.18 -14.21 0.99
N THR A 26 -8.99 -13.65 1.09
CA THR A 26 -8.47 -12.68 0.13
C THR A 26 -8.30 -13.30 -1.25
N PHE A 27 -7.74 -14.50 -1.33
CA PHE A 27 -7.57 -15.24 -2.58
C PHE A 27 -8.91 -15.53 -3.28
N LYS A 28 -9.93 -15.91 -2.52
CA LYS A 28 -11.29 -16.10 -3.09
C LYS A 28 -11.83 -14.83 -3.74
N LEU A 29 -11.61 -13.67 -3.13
CA LEU A 29 -12.02 -12.38 -3.72
C LEU A 29 -11.21 -12.07 -4.98
N GLN A 30 -9.91 -12.28 -4.96
CA GLN A 30 -9.03 -12.10 -6.12
C GLN A 30 -9.44 -13.00 -7.29
N LYS A 31 -9.73 -14.28 -7.02
CA LYS A 31 -10.22 -15.22 -8.04
C LYS A 31 -11.53 -14.75 -8.67
N ARG A 32 -12.46 -14.24 -7.86
CA ARG A 32 -13.74 -13.69 -8.37
C ARG A 32 -13.53 -12.44 -9.23
N ILE A 33 -12.58 -11.58 -8.87
CA ILE A 33 -12.22 -10.41 -9.69
C ILE A 33 -11.66 -10.88 -11.03
N PHE A 34 -10.75 -11.83 -11.01
CA PHE A 34 -10.17 -12.41 -12.22
C PHE A 34 -11.26 -13.01 -13.14
N GLN A 35 -12.13 -13.85 -12.61
CA GLN A 35 -13.23 -14.44 -13.36
C GLN A 35 -14.21 -13.40 -13.94
N ALA A 36 -14.47 -12.32 -13.21
CA ALA A 36 -15.31 -11.22 -13.71
C ALA A 36 -14.59 -10.46 -14.83
N SER A 37 -13.27 -10.30 -14.74
CA SER A 37 -12.43 -9.66 -15.76
C SER A 37 -12.41 -10.48 -17.05
N GLU A 38 -12.25 -11.82 -16.95
CA GLU A 38 -12.31 -12.72 -18.12
C GLU A 38 -13.62 -12.64 -18.88
N ARG A 39 -14.72 -12.43 -18.16
CA ARG A 39 -16.07 -12.25 -18.77
C ARG A 39 -16.33 -10.83 -19.27
N GLY A 40 -15.39 -9.90 -19.12
CA GLY A 40 -15.57 -8.50 -19.49
C GLY A 40 -16.56 -7.72 -18.60
N ASP A 41 -16.98 -8.28 -17.45
CA ASP A 41 -17.92 -7.62 -16.53
C ASP A 41 -17.22 -6.55 -15.67
N VAL A 42 -17.03 -5.39 -16.27
CA VAL A 42 -16.37 -4.24 -15.63
C VAL A 42 -17.12 -3.77 -14.37
N LYS A 43 -18.45 -3.89 -14.34
CA LYS A 43 -19.25 -3.49 -13.17
C LYS A 43 -18.98 -4.40 -11.99
N ALA A 44 -18.96 -5.73 -12.21
CA ALA A 44 -18.62 -6.70 -11.17
C ALA A 44 -17.15 -6.53 -10.71
N VAL A 45 -16.20 -6.33 -11.63
CA VAL A 45 -14.81 -6.08 -11.30
C VAL A 45 -14.67 -4.90 -10.32
N ARG A 46 -15.24 -3.75 -10.67
CA ARG A 46 -15.19 -2.55 -9.81
C ARG A 46 -15.85 -2.78 -8.45
N LYS A 47 -16.98 -3.47 -8.39
CA LYS A 47 -17.66 -3.81 -7.13
C LYS A 47 -16.80 -4.72 -6.26
N LEU A 48 -16.23 -5.78 -6.83
CA LEU A 48 -15.39 -6.74 -6.13
C LEU A 48 -14.07 -6.11 -5.67
N GLN A 49 -13.45 -5.22 -6.46
CA GLN A 49 -12.26 -4.45 -6.05
C GLN A 49 -12.56 -3.58 -4.83
N LYS A 50 -13.69 -2.85 -4.83
CA LYS A 50 -14.13 -2.06 -3.66
C LYS A 50 -14.34 -2.95 -2.43
N THR A 51 -14.90 -4.15 -2.62
CA THR A 51 -15.07 -5.13 -1.54
C THR A 51 -13.73 -5.62 -1.01
N LEU A 52 -12.77 -5.94 -1.89
CA LEU A 52 -11.43 -6.38 -1.51
C LEU A 52 -10.71 -5.32 -0.68
N ILE A 53 -10.72 -4.07 -1.13
CA ILE A 53 -10.07 -2.94 -0.44
C ILE A 53 -10.65 -2.69 0.95
N ARG A 54 -11.96 -2.90 1.11
CA ARG A 54 -12.64 -2.75 2.41
C ARG A 54 -12.49 -3.96 3.31
N SER A 55 -12.13 -5.12 2.75
CA SER A 55 -11.99 -6.37 3.48
C SER A 55 -10.91 -6.27 4.55
N TRP A 56 -11.27 -6.61 5.78
CA TRP A 56 -10.33 -6.67 6.90
C TRP A 56 -9.18 -7.66 6.62
N SER A 57 -9.49 -8.81 6.04
CA SER A 57 -8.50 -9.82 5.66
C SER A 57 -7.44 -9.28 4.71
N ALA A 58 -7.85 -8.58 3.66
CA ALA A 58 -6.94 -7.98 2.70
C ALA A 58 -6.08 -6.88 3.32
N LYS A 59 -6.65 -6.05 4.20
CA LYS A 59 -5.91 -5.02 4.94
C LYS A 59 -4.84 -5.63 5.86
N CYS A 60 -5.17 -6.70 6.59
CA CYS A 60 -4.20 -7.40 7.43
C CYS A 60 -3.02 -7.94 6.61
N ILE A 61 -3.29 -8.58 5.47
CA ILE A 61 -2.25 -9.11 4.59
C ILE A 61 -1.39 -7.97 4.02
N ALA A 62 -2.00 -6.87 3.59
CA ALA A 62 -1.28 -5.72 3.08
C ALA A 62 -0.34 -5.12 4.14
N VAL A 63 -0.85 -4.91 5.36
CA VAL A 63 -0.04 -4.40 6.49
C VAL A 63 1.08 -5.38 6.82
N ARG A 64 0.83 -6.68 6.87
CA ARG A 64 1.86 -7.70 7.11
C ARG A 64 2.96 -7.62 6.07
N ARG A 65 2.61 -7.62 4.79
CA ARG A 65 3.60 -7.54 3.71
C ARG A 65 4.51 -6.33 3.82
N VAL A 66 3.94 -5.15 4.06
CA VAL A 66 4.73 -3.91 4.12
C VAL A 66 5.55 -3.80 5.40
N THR A 67 4.98 -4.19 6.55
CA THR A 67 5.59 -3.90 7.86
C THR A 67 6.40 -5.06 8.45
N GLN A 68 6.25 -6.27 7.91
CA GLN A 68 6.90 -7.47 8.45
C GLN A 68 7.70 -8.23 7.39
N ASP A 69 7.10 -8.53 6.25
CA ASP A 69 7.71 -9.43 5.27
C ASP A 69 8.65 -8.66 4.31
N ASN A 70 8.41 -7.37 4.08
CA ASN A 70 9.25 -6.55 3.21
C ASN A 70 10.62 -6.28 3.85
N GLN A 71 11.69 -6.43 3.08
CA GLN A 71 13.04 -6.09 3.51
C GLN A 71 13.20 -4.59 3.81
N GLY A 72 12.46 -3.73 3.11
CA GLY A 72 12.41 -2.28 3.33
C GLY A 72 11.73 -1.83 4.64
N LYS A 73 11.26 -2.75 5.48
CA LYS A 73 10.59 -2.43 6.76
C LYS A 73 11.39 -1.56 7.71
N ASN A 74 12.71 -1.59 7.60
CA ASN A 74 13.64 -0.80 8.43
C ASN A 74 13.92 0.58 7.84
N THR A 75 13.49 0.85 6.60
CA THR A 75 13.64 2.14 5.94
C THR A 75 12.37 2.95 6.13
N ALA A 76 12.49 4.13 6.73
CA ALA A 76 11.34 5.01 6.93
C ALA A 76 10.84 5.55 5.59
N GLY A 77 9.52 5.54 5.40
CA GLY A 77 8.86 6.23 4.29
C GLY A 77 8.84 7.75 4.48
N VAL A 78 8.01 8.44 3.68
CA VAL A 78 7.82 9.90 3.78
C VAL A 78 7.21 10.32 5.12
N ASP A 79 6.51 9.41 5.79
CA ASP A 79 5.91 9.57 7.10
C ASP A 79 6.90 9.40 8.28
N GLY A 80 8.14 9.01 7.99
CA GLY A 80 9.17 8.75 9.00
C GLY A 80 8.95 7.47 9.83
N VAL A 81 7.90 6.70 9.54
CA VAL A 81 7.54 5.51 10.32
C VAL A 81 8.29 4.28 9.82
N LYS A 82 8.90 3.54 10.74
CA LYS A 82 9.58 2.26 10.49
C LYS A 82 9.38 1.31 11.67
N SER A 83 9.58 0.02 11.43
CA SER A 83 9.64 -1.01 12.49
C SER A 83 8.42 -1.02 13.43
N LEU A 84 7.21 -1.14 12.86
CA LEU A 84 5.96 -1.14 13.61
C LEU A 84 5.85 -2.33 14.57
N THR A 85 5.41 -2.07 15.79
CA THR A 85 5.09 -3.10 16.80
C THR A 85 3.79 -3.84 16.43
N PRO A 86 3.55 -5.06 16.97
CA PRO A 86 2.32 -5.81 16.73
C PRO A 86 1.03 -5.02 17.02
N LYS A 87 0.97 -4.25 18.11
CA LYS A 87 -0.17 -3.40 18.46
C LYS A 87 -0.37 -2.28 17.43
N GLN A 88 0.71 -1.65 16.97
CA GLN A 88 0.66 -0.60 15.95
C GLN A 88 0.16 -1.15 14.60
N ARG A 89 0.51 -2.38 14.25
CA ARG A 89 0.03 -3.04 13.02
C ARG A 89 -1.49 -3.24 13.05
N ILE A 90 -2.05 -3.74 14.15
CA ILE A 90 -3.51 -3.87 14.32
C ILE A 90 -4.20 -2.52 14.20
N ASN A 91 -3.69 -1.50 14.88
CA ASN A 91 -4.24 -0.15 14.80
C ASN A 91 -4.17 0.42 13.37
N LEU A 92 -3.08 0.13 12.66
CA LEU A 92 -2.92 0.53 11.26
C LEU A 92 -3.98 -0.12 10.37
N VAL A 93 -4.27 -1.43 10.54
CA VAL A 93 -5.33 -2.13 9.81
C VAL A 93 -6.68 -1.43 9.97
N GLY A 94 -7.03 -1.05 11.20
CA GLY A 94 -8.28 -0.34 11.49
C GLY A 94 -8.35 1.07 10.86
N ARG A 95 -7.21 1.78 10.85
CA ARG A 95 -7.10 3.15 10.31
C ARG A 95 -6.89 3.22 8.81
N LEU A 96 -6.52 2.09 8.17
CA LEU A 96 -6.22 2.06 6.75
C LEU A 96 -7.45 2.38 5.91
N LYS A 97 -7.44 3.56 5.30
CA LYS A 97 -8.46 4.04 4.36
C LYS A 97 -7.77 4.50 3.09
N LEU A 98 -8.33 4.14 1.94
CA LEU A 98 -7.89 4.73 0.68
C LEU A 98 -8.44 6.16 0.60
N THR A 99 -7.53 7.09 0.36
CA THR A 99 -7.85 8.50 0.14
C THR A 99 -7.31 8.91 -1.22
N ASN A 100 -7.93 9.92 -1.82
CA ASN A 100 -7.43 10.51 -3.07
C ASN A 100 -6.23 11.44 -2.83
N LYS A 101 -5.86 11.68 -1.57
CA LYS A 101 -4.70 12.51 -1.21
C LYS A 101 -3.47 11.61 -1.13
N VAL A 102 -2.60 11.74 -2.10
CA VAL A 102 -1.32 11.02 -2.15
C VAL A 102 -0.20 11.98 -1.73
N LYS A 103 0.68 11.53 -0.85
CA LYS A 103 1.90 12.29 -0.53
C LYS A 103 2.97 11.98 -1.59
N PRO A 104 3.78 12.99 -2.00
CA PRO A 104 4.87 12.75 -2.93
C PRO A 104 5.89 11.78 -2.31
N THR A 105 6.50 10.95 -3.15
CA THR A 105 7.59 10.07 -2.73
C THR A 105 8.86 10.88 -2.49
N ARG A 106 9.65 10.45 -1.50
CA ARG A 106 10.97 11.04 -1.26
C ARG A 106 11.96 10.47 -2.30
N ARG A 107 12.58 11.37 -3.08
CA ARG A 107 13.70 10.98 -3.93
C ARG A 107 14.93 10.74 -3.07
N VAL A 108 15.58 9.61 -3.24
CA VAL A 108 16.90 9.33 -2.70
C VAL A 108 17.86 9.19 -3.87
N GLU A 109 18.85 10.03 -3.94
CA GLU A 109 19.89 9.97 -4.95
C GLU A 109 21.00 9.03 -4.46
N ILE A 110 21.31 8.04 -5.26
CA ILE A 110 22.38 7.08 -4.98
C ILE A 110 23.57 7.47 -5.85
N PRO A 111 24.70 7.89 -5.26
CA PRO A 111 25.90 8.24 -6.03
C PRO A 111 26.40 7.00 -6.77
N LYS A 112 26.77 7.17 -8.06
CA LYS A 112 27.39 6.08 -8.82
C LYS A 112 28.77 5.76 -8.23
N PRO A 113 29.13 4.49 -8.11
CA PRO A 113 30.47 4.11 -7.70
C PRO A 113 31.52 4.76 -8.64
N GLY A 114 32.46 5.54 -8.09
CA GLY A 114 33.52 6.21 -8.84
C GLY A 114 33.21 7.62 -9.36
N SER A 115 32.02 8.19 -9.11
CA SER A 115 31.78 9.61 -9.40
C SER A 115 31.92 10.45 -8.11
N THR A 116 32.80 11.44 -8.14
CA THR A 116 32.97 12.46 -7.09
C THR A 116 31.96 13.61 -7.23
N GLU A 117 31.14 13.60 -8.28
CA GLU A 117 30.15 14.65 -8.50
C GLU A 117 28.93 14.44 -7.61
N THR A 118 28.68 15.39 -6.74
CA THR A 118 27.40 15.51 -6.05
C THR A 118 26.33 15.84 -7.09
N PRO A 119 25.31 14.99 -7.28
CA PRO A 119 24.29 15.30 -8.28
C PRO A 119 23.63 16.65 -7.96
N PRO A 120 23.35 17.47 -8.98
CA PRO A 120 22.75 18.79 -8.78
C PRO A 120 21.43 18.64 -8.01
N GLN A 121 21.30 19.36 -6.91
CA GLN A 121 20.06 19.38 -6.15
C GLN A 121 18.94 19.92 -7.06
N ALA A 122 18.02 19.04 -7.43
CA ALA A 122 16.84 19.47 -8.18
C ALA A 122 16.08 20.54 -7.36
N PRO A 123 15.70 21.67 -7.98
CA PRO A 123 14.99 22.72 -7.29
C PRO A 123 13.73 22.13 -6.63
N ARG A 124 13.53 22.50 -5.36
CA ARG A 124 12.30 22.10 -4.63
C ARG A 124 11.12 22.64 -5.42
N ALA A 125 10.39 21.77 -6.09
CA ALA A 125 9.17 22.14 -6.79
C ALA A 125 8.19 22.70 -5.74
N ARG A 126 8.07 24.03 -5.69
CA ARG A 126 6.90 24.68 -5.09
C ARG A 126 5.70 24.25 -5.92
N GLY A 127 4.69 23.70 -5.23
CA GLY A 127 3.52 23.13 -5.84
C GLY A 127 2.88 24.05 -6.89
N VAL A 128 3.02 23.67 -8.12
CA VAL A 128 2.16 24.09 -9.22
C VAL A 128 1.90 22.81 -10.02
N TRP A 129 0.71 22.28 -9.91
CA TRP A 129 0.18 21.30 -10.81
C TRP A 129 -0.13 22.00 -12.14
N GLY A 130 0.80 21.94 -13.04
CA GLY A 130 0.70 22.57 -14.34
C GLY A 130 2.04 22.58 -15.03
N ALA A 131 2.66 21.42 -15.26
CA ALA A 131 3.81 21.32 -16.12
C ALA A 131 3.56 20.25 -17.17
N GLU A 132 3.44 20.71 -18.41
CA GLU A 132 3.45 19.89 -19.60
C GLU A 132 4.62 18.90 -19.57
N TYR A 133 4.31 17.65 -19.88
CA TYR A 133 5.34 16.64 -20.14
C TYR A 133 6.14 17.05 -21.37
N PRO A 134 7.47 17.19 -21.31
CA PRO A 134 8.25 17.39 -22.52
C PRO A 134 8.09 16.16 -23.41
N GLN A 135 7.66 16.40 -24.63
CA GLN A 135 7.53 15.41 -25.69
C GLN A 135 8.87 14.68 -25.85
N SER A 136 8.83 13.37 -25.76
CA SER A 136 10.00 12.51 -25.94
C SER A 136 10.57 12.71 -27.35
N THR A 137 11.75 13.28 -27.43
CA THR A 137 12.53 13.34 -28.65
C THR A 137 12.89 11.92 -29.06
N THR A 138 12.27 11.47 -30.14
CA THR A 138 12.54 10.17 -30.76
C THR A 138 13.98 10.20 -31.29
N ALA A 139 14.91 9.55 -30.61
CA ALA A 139 16.25 9.32 -31.10
C ALA A 139 16.18 8.32 -32.28
N HIS A 140 16.40 8.82 -33.51
CA HIS A 140 16.60 7.98 -34.68
C HIS A 140 17.86 7.12 -34.51
N TYR A 141 17.68 5.84 -34.31
CA TYR A 141 18.74 4.86 -34.51
C TYR A 141 18.95 4.65 -35.99
N LYS A 142 20.07 5.20 -36.55
CA LYS A 142 20.57 4.80 -37.87
C LYS A 142 21.29 3.46 -37.74
N ARG A 143 20.94 2.56 -38.66
CA ARG A 143 21.63 1.30 -38.89
C ARG A 143 23.05 1.55 -39.42
#